data_8f7f030212620ff611f0d61a71a0feae
#
_entry.id   8f7f030212620ff611f0d61a71a0feae
#
_cell.length_a   1.000
_cell.length_b   1.000
_cell.length_c   1.000
_cell.angle_alpha   90.00
_cell.angle_beta   90.00
_cell.angle_gamma   90.00
#
_symmetry.space_group_name_H-M   'P 1'
#
loop_
_entity.id
_entity.type
_entity.pdbx_description
1 polymer ?
#
loop_
_entity_poly.entity_id
_entity_poly.type
_entity_poly.pdbx_seq_one_letter_code
_entity_poly.pdbx_strand_id
1 'polypeptide(L)'
;SKKNSILYKASDIKLLIPEVTEAGLGIVPTSSTICQLSIGDALAVATLNKKKISKKDFKKFHPSGNLGAKLRTVEELMITGNKIPFVNENSTMKNALKIITSKKLGILIVRNGKGYTTGIITDGQVRRVGQKNNNLHDLKVSKVMTKNPIKVDKDMFAMKALSIMNENKITSLCVIDPRKKNKTIGIIHIHNLLENSVD
;
A
#
# COMPACT_ATOMS: atom_id res chain seq x y z
N SER A 1 6.55 -5.24 -41.48
CA SER A 1 7.03 -4.86 -42.86
C SER A 1 6.78 -6.02 -43.80
N LYS A 2 6.69 -5.73 -45.13
CA LYS A 2 6.54 -6.76 -46.18
C LYS A 2 7.80 -7.62 -46.26
N LYS A 3 7.65 -8.94 -46.53
CA LYS A 3 8.72 -9.93 -46.57
C LYS A 3 9.93 -9.52 -47.45
N ASN A 4 9.74 -8.73 -48.47
CA ASN A 4 10.79 -8.32 -49.37
C ASN A 4 11.23 -6.85 -49.22
N SER A 5 10.82 -6.17 -48.17
CA SER A 5 11.25 -4.80 -47.88
C SER A 5 12.72 -4.72 -47.47
N ILE A 6 13.34 -3.59 -47.71
CA ILE A 6 14.73 -3.32 -47.33
C ILE A 6 14.91 -3.52 -45.82
N LEU A 7 13.98 -3.01 -45.00
CA LEU A 7 14.00 -3.19 -43.53
C LEU A 7 13.96 -4.66 -43.13
N TYR A 8 13.09 -5.47 -43.75
CA TYR A 8 13.00 -6.89 -43.44
C TYR A 8 14.30 -7.64 -43.77
N LYS A 9 14.93 -7.30 -44.92
CA LYS A 9 16.22 -7.92 -45.35
C LYS A 9 17.38 -7.50 -44.46
N ALA A 10 17.39 -6.25 -43.99
CA ALA A 10 18.46 -5.70 -43.14
C ALA A 10 18.35 -6.06 -41.67
N SER A 11 17.18 -6.57 -41.19
CA SER A 11 16.98 -6.89 -39.82
C SER A 11 17.59 -8.23 -39.41
N ASP A 12 18.26 -8.28 -38.26
CA ASP A 12 18.75 -9.54 -37.65
C ASP A 12 17.59 -10.39 -37.15
N ILE A 13 16.59 -9.76 -36.52
CA ILE A 13 15.34 -10.41 -36.02
C ILE A 13 14.18 -9.91 -36.85
N LYS A 14 13.51 -10.85 -37.53
CA LYS A 14 12.42 -10.56 -38.44
C LYS A 14 11.07 -10.77 -37.83
N LEU A 15 10.38 -9.67 -37.51
CA LEU A 15 8.98 -9.71 -37.07
C LEU A 15 8.08 -9.27 -38.23
N LEU A 16 7.25 -10.19 -38.67
CA LEU A 16 6.31 -9.92 -39.76
C LEU A 16 5.00 -9.41 -39.19
N ILE A 17 4.59 -8.23 -39.64
CA ILE A 17 3.24 -7.71 -39.36
C ILE A 17 2.32 -8.23 -40.45
N PRO A 18 1.12 -8.76 -40.13
CA PRO A 18 0.18 -9.20 -41.15
C PRO A 18 -0.19 -8.04 -42.07
N GLU A 19 -0.54 -8.37 -43.31
CA GLU A 19 -1.07 -7.35 -44.23
C GLU A 19 -2.47 -6.95 -43.70
N VAL A 20 -2.65 -5.66 -43.50
CA VAL A 20 -3.88 -5.06 -43.02
C VAL A 20 -4.34 -3.98 -43.96
N THR A 21 -5.64 -3.82 -44.12
CA THR A 21 -6.23 -2.72 -44.88
C THR A 21 -6.33 -1.50 -43.97
N GLU A 22 -5.84 -0.37 -44.45
CA GLU A 22 -6.00 0.91 -43.75
C GLU A 22 -7.45 1.38 -43.77
N ALA A 23 -7.88 2.03 -42.70
CA ALA A 23 -9.27 2.52 -42.59
C ALA A 23 -9.54 3.70 -43.53
N GLY A 24 -10.79 3.96 -43.83
CA GLY A 24 -11.24 5.05 -44.70
C GLY A 24 -10.82 4.83 -46.17
N LEU A 25 -10.14 5.81 -46.74
CA LEU A 25 -9.69 5.76 -48.14
C LEU A 25 -8.44 4.87 -48.36
N GLY A 26 -7.94 4.21 -47.32
CA GLY A 26 -6.74 3.35 -47.42
C GLY A 26 -5.43 4.08 -47.59
N ILE A 27 -5.38 5.41 -47.40
CA ILE A 27 -4.22 6.26 -47.64
C ILE A 27 -3.49 6.59 -46.32
N VAL A 28 -4.24 6.87 -45.27
CA VAL A 28 -3.67 7.28 -43.99
C VAL A 28 -3.35 6.05 -43.13
N PRO A 29 -2.14 5.93 -42.59
CA PRO A 29 -1.79 4.85 -41.66
C PRO A 29 -2.73 4.81 -40.46
N THR A 30 -3.43 3.70 -40.26
CA THR A 30 -4.38 3.44 -39.18
C THR A 30 -4.18 2.03 -38.61
N SER A 31 -4.65 1.01 -39.30
CA SER A 31 -4.52 -0.38 -38.88
C SER A 31 -3.04 -0.82 -38.80
N SER A 32 -2.19 -0.38 -39.70
CA SER A 32 -0.75 -0.67 -39.65
C SER A 32 -0.08 -0.02 -38.43
N THR A 33 -0.49 1.18 -38.04
CA THR A 33 0.00 1.87 -36.83
C THR A 33 -0.37 1.12 -35.58
N ILE A 34 -1.62 0.64 -35.46
CA ILE A 34 -2.07 -0.18 -34.32
C ILE A 34 -1.26 -1.47 -34.24
N CYS A 35 -1.01 -2.16 -35.36
CA CYS A 35 -0.19 -3.36 -35.39
C CYS A 35 1.25 -3.09 -34.90
N GLN A 36 1.86 -1.98 -35.33
CA GLN A 36 3.21 -1.58 -34.92
C GLN A 36 3.25 -1.27 -33.42
N LEU A 37 2.28 -0.52 -32.90
CA LEU A 37 2.16 -0.21 -31.47
C LEU A 37 2.01 -1.49 -30.64
N SER A 38 1.11 -2.38 -31.05
CA SER A 38 0.87 -3.66 -30.36
C SER A 38 2.13 -4.52 -30.27
N ILE A 39 2.92 -4.59 -31.33
CA ILE A 39 4.20 -5.31 -31.31
C ILE A 39 5.20 -4.63 -30.38
N GLY A 40 5.28 -3.31 -30.41
CA GLY A 40 6.13 -2.53 -29.49
C GLY A 40 5.80 -2.83 -28.03
N ASP A 41 4.53 -2.78 -27.68
CA ASP A 41 4.04 -3.09 -26.32
C ASP A 41 4.32 -4.55 -25.94
N ALA A 42 4.08 -5.49 -26.84
CA ALA A 42 4.37 -6.90 -26.60
C ALA A 42 5.86 -7.15 -26.31
N LEU A 43 6.77 -6.50 -27.06
CA LEU A 43 8.22 -6.57 -26.85
C LEU A 43 8.62 -5.92 -25.52
N ALA A 44 8.02 -4.78 -25.16
CA ALA A 44 8.26 -4.12 -23.88
C ALA A 44 7.87 -5.03 -22.72
N VAL A 45 6.65 -5.60 -22.73
CA VAL A 45 6.17 -6.51 -21.70
C VAL A 45 7.02 -7.79 -21.62
N ALA A 46 7.37 -8.39 -22.77
CA ALA A 46 8.25 -9.56 -22.80
C ALA A 46 9.63 -9.26 -22.19
N THR A 47 10.18 -8.07 -22.46
CA THR A 47 11.46 -7.63 -21.91
C THR A 47 11.39 -7.42 -20.39
N LEU A 48 10.33 -6.79 -19.88
CA LEU A 48 10.09 -6.62 -18.45
C LEU A 48 10.05 -7.99 -17.74
N ASN A 49 9.32 -8.94 -18.31
CA ASN A 49 9.20 -10.30 -17.78
C ASN A 49 10.55 -11.04 -17.79
N LYS A 50 11.27 -11.00 -18.92
CA LYS A 50 12.58 -11.66 -19.06
C LYS A 50 13.62 -11.08 -18.10
N LYS A 51 13.63 -9.77 -17.91
CA LYS A 51 14.52 -9.08 -16.97
C LYS A 51 14.03 -9.17 -15.51
N LYS A 52 12.89 -9.79 -15.24
CA LYS A 52 12.27 -9.91 -13.92
C LYS A 52 12.14 -8.55 -13.20
N ILE A 53 11.82 -7.50 -13.95
CA ILE A 53 11.65 -6.15 -13.41
C ILE A 53 10.41 -6.13 -12.51
N SER A 54 10.62 -5.85 -11.24
CA SER A 54 9.55 -5.76 -10.24
C SER A 54 8.86 -4.38 -10.29
N LYS A 55 7.68 -4.28 -9.68
CA LYS A 55 7.02 -2.98 -9.47
C LYS A 55 7.90 -1.99 -8.69
N LYS A 56 8.74 -2.48 -7.77
CA LYS A 56 9.70 -1.64 -7.04
C LYS A 56 10.79 -1.09 -7.96
N ASP A 57 11.27 -1.89 -8.90
CA ASP A 57 12.26 -1.42 -9.88
C ASP A 57 11.64 -0.43 -10.85
N PHE A 58 10.40 -0.68 -11.29
CA PHE A 58 9.65 0.23 -12.14
C PHE A 58 9.46 1.61 -11.49
N LYS A 59 9.21 1.65 -10.19
CA LYS A 59 9.11 2.89 -9.42
C LYS A 59 10.39 3.73 -9.46
N LYS A 60 11.58 3.13 -9.54
CA LYS A 60 12.85 3.87 -9.63
C LYS A 60 12.92 4.74 -10.90
N PHE A 61 12.26 4.28 -11.97
CA PHE A 61 12.18 5.03 -13.23
C PHE A 61 11.01 6.00 -13.29
N HIS A 62 10.00 5.81 -12.42
CA HIS A 62 8.78 6.62 -12.37
C HIS A 62 8.50 7.05 -10.92
N PRO A 63 9.34 7.95 -10.34
CA PRO A 63 9.24 8.29 -8.91
C PRO A 63 8.08 9.23 -8.59
N SER A 64 7.53 9.92 -9.57
CA SER A 64 6.50 10.96 -9.43
C SER A 64 5.29 10.72 -10.31
N GLY A 65 4.28 11.59 -10.19
CA GLY A 65 3.01 11.50 -10.90
C GLY A 65 2.12 10.35 -10.43
N ASN A 66 0.95 10.22 -11.05
CA ASN A 66 -0.07 9.21 -10.68
C ASN A 66 0.45 7.78 -10.61
N LEU A 67 1.41 7.43 -11.47
CA LEU A 67 1.99 6.09 -11.49
C LEU A 67 2.94 5.87 -10.32
N GLY A 68 3.78 6.85 -10.01
CA GLY A 68 4.67 6.83 -8.85
C GLY A 68 3.90 6.78 -7.53
N ALA A 69 2.82 7.56 -7.41
CA ALA A 69 1.95 7.56 -6.24
C ALA A 69 1.34 6.18 -5.97
N LYS A 70 0.86 5.47 -7.00
CA LYS A 70 0.32 4.11 -6.90
C LYS A 70 1.35 3.05 -6.47
N LEU A 71 2.64 3.34 -6.64
CA LEU A 71 3.74 2.44 -6.30
C LEU A 71 4.40 2.79 -4.95
N ARG A 72 3.87 3.73 -4.19
CA ARG A 72 4.34 4.02 -2.83
C ARG A 72 4.12 2.82 -1.91
N THR A 73 5.07 2.61 -1.00
CA THR A 73 4.97 1.58 0.02
C THR A 73 4.42 2.14 1.32
N VAL A 74 3.93 1.26 2.18
CA VAL A 74 3.48 1.62 3.53
C VAL A 74 4.64 2.26 4.33
N GLU A 75 5.89 1.78 4.17
CA GLU A 75 7.07 2.34 4.85
C GLU A 75 7.28 3.83 4.55
N GLU A 76 6.96 4.28 3.35
CA GLU A 76 7.12 5.68 2.95
C GLU A 76 6.07 6.62 3.53
N LEU A 77 4.92 6.08 3.93
CA LEU A 77 3.76 6.87 4.37
C LEU A 77 3.40 6.67 5.85
N MET A 78 3.98 5.65 6.50
CA MET A 78 3.64 5.31 7.88
C MET A 78 4.19 6.33 8.89
N ILE A 79 3.47 6.47 9.97
CA ILE A 79 3.89 7.21 11.16
C ILE A 79 4.86 6.33 11.95
N THR A 80 6.01 6.87 12.36
CA THR A 80 7.08 6.11 13.03
C THR A 80 7.58 6.77 14.32
N GLY A 81 8.43 6.06 15.05
CA GLY A 81 9.16 6.59 16.21
C GLY A 81 8.24 7.06 17.34
N ASN A 82 8.58 8.18 17.93
CA ASN A 82 7.87 8.74 19.10
C ASN A 82 6.46 9.22 18.79
N LYS A 83 6.07 9.28 17.52
CA LYS A 83 4.69 9.65 17.13
C LYS A 83 3.72 8.47 17.34
N ILE A 84 4.21 7.23 17.42
CA ILE A 84 3.36 6.06 17.62
C ILE A 84 2.85 6.04 19.07
N PRO A 85 1.53 5.95 19.29
CA PRO A 85 0.93 5.91 20.60
C PRO A 85 1.00 4.50 21.19
N PHE A 86 2.07 4.21 21.93
CA PHE A 86 2.23 2.93 22.63
C PHE A 86 1.77 3.01 24.07
N VAL A 87 1.15 1.94 24.56
CA VAL A 87 0.81 1.72 25.96
C VAL A 87 1.13 0.28 26.37
N ASN A 88 1.47 0.09 27.66
CA ASN A 88 1.66 -1.26 28.22
C ASN A 88 0.30 -1.89 28.53
N GLU A 89 0.14 -3.19 28.27
CA GLU A 89 -1.10 -3.94 28.51
C GLU A 89 -1.54 -3.95 29.98
N ASN A 90 -0.60 -3.77 30.92
CA ASN A 90 -0.86 -3.70 32.36
C ASN A 90 -1.21 -2.28 32.85
N SER A 91 -1.10 -1.27 32.00
CA SER A 91 -1.48 0.11 32.31
C SER A 91 -2.99 0.24 32.52
N THR A 92 -3.38 1.31 33.21
CA THR A 92 -4.79 1.68 33.37
C THR A 92 -5.31 2.43 32.14
N MET A 93 -6.62 2.39 31.92
CA MET A 93 -7.28 3.16 30.88
C MET A 93 -7.11 4.67 31.08
N LYS A 94 -6.98 5.16 32.32
CA LYS A 94 -6.63 6.56 32.61
C LYS A 94 -5.36 7.01 31.88
N ASN A 95 -4.32 6.20 31.93
CA ASN A 95 -3.05 6.48 31.21
C ASN A 95 -3.22 6.33 29.70
N ALA A 96 -3.94 5.31 29.26
CA ALA A 96 -4.22 5.07 27.84
C ALA A 96 -4.95 6.26 27.21
N LEU A 97 -5.97 6.81 27.88
CA LEU A 97 -6.74 7.96 27.42
C LEU A 97 -5.89 9.23 27.29
N LYS A 98 -4.95 9.46 28.22
CA LYS A 98 -4.00 10.58 28.09
C LYS A 98 -3.16 10.46 26.82
N ILE A 99 -2.66 9.26 26.50
CA ILE A 99 -1.81 9.02 25.32
C ILE A 99 -2.63 9.18 24.04
N ILE A 100 -3.83 8.59 23.93
CA ILE A 100 -4.65 8.66 22.70
C ILE A 100 -5.03 10.11 22.39
N THR A 101 -5.39 10.89 23.43
CA THR A 101 -5.71 12.32 23.29
C THR A 101 -4.50 13.13 22.86
N SER A 102 -3.33 12.90 23.46
CA SER A 102 -2.11 13.66 23.13
C SER A 102 -1.57 13.38 21.72
N LYS A 103 -1.74 12.14 21.23
CA LYS A 103 -1.23 11.73 19.90
C LYS A 103 -2.21 12.00 18.76
N LYS A 104 -3.49 12.22 19.04
CA LYS A 104 -4.54 12.59 18.06
C LYS A 104 -4.68 11.66 16.86
N LEU A 105 -4.35 10.37 17.02
CA LEU A 105 -4.44 9.37 15.94
C LEU A 105 -5.68 8.47 16.05
N GLY A 106 -6.51 8.65 17.08
CA GLY A 106 -7.70 7.83 17.29
C GLY A 106 -7.44 6.33 17.54
N ILE A 107 -6.17 5.95 17.67
CA ILE A 107 -5.72 4.58 17.90
C ILE A 107 -4.58 4.55 18.92
N LEU A 108 -4.48 3.45 19.66
CA LEU A 108 -3.43 3.17 20.63
C LEU A 108 -2.93 1.74 20.44
N ILE A 109 -1.63 1.56 20.36
CA ILE A 109 -0.99 0.24 20.21
C ILE A 109 -0.63 -0.31 21.59
N VAL A 110 -1.16 -1.47 21.92
CA VAL A 110 -0.89 -2.15 23.19
C VAL A 110 0.29 -3.10 23.05
N ARG A 111 1.23 -2.99 23.98
CA ARG A 111 2.44 -3.83 24.05
C ARG A 111 2.55 -4.55 25.38
N ASN A 112 3.10 -5.78 25.35
CA ASN A 112 3.54 -6.48 26.56
C ASN A 112 4.92 -6.00 27.03
N GLY A 113 5.39 -6.56 28.15
CA GLY A 113 6.72 -6.24 28.71
C GLY A 113 7.92 -6.55 27.80
N LYS A 114 7.75 -7.42 26.78
CA LYS A 114 8.77 -7.72 25.76
C LYS A 114 8.69 -6.77 24.56
N GLY A 115 7.78 -5.80 24.57
CA GLY A 115 7.55 -4.86 23.47
C GLY A 115 6.79 -5.46 22.28
N TYR A 116 6.19 -6.63 22.42
CA TYR A 116 5.37 -7.24 21.39
C TYR A 116 3.96 -6.64 21.39
N THR A 117 3.41 -6.42 20.22
CA THR A 117 2.06 -5.90 20.04
C THR A 117 1.04 -6.98 20.36
N THR A 118 0.27 -6.77 21.42
CA THR A 118 -0.77 -7.69 21.89
C THR A 118 -2.18 -7.25 21.51
N GLY A 119 -2.39 -5.96 21.24
CA GLY A 119 -3.69 -5.43 20.87
C GLY A 119 -3.66 -3.98 20.43
N ILE A 120 -4.84 -3.44 20.19
CA ILE A 120 -5.09 -2.02 19.91
C ILE A 120 -6.30 -1.54 20.72
N ILE A 121 -6.35 -0.23 20.94
CA ILE A 121 -7.56 0.47 21.43
C ILE A 121 -7.84 1.60 20.44
N THR A 122 -9.09 1.75 20.04
CA THR A 122 -9.56 2.85 19.18
C THR A 122 -10.57 3.73 19.93
N ASP A 123 -10.77 4.97 19.48
CA ASP A 123 -11.77 5.88 20.06
C ASP A 123 -13.18 5.27 20.07
N GLY A 124 -13.53 4.56 19.01
CA GLY A 124 -14.82 3.84 18.96
C GLY A 124 -14.94 2.75 20.02
N GLN A 125 -13.84 2.11 20.38
CA GLN A 125 -13.82 1.09 21.44
C GLN A 125 -13.88 1.73 22.82
N VAL A 126 -13.14 2.81 23.05
CA VAL A 126 -13.22 3.60 24.28
C VAL A 126 -14.66 4.01 24.55
N ARG A 127 -15.33 4.57 23.53
CA ARG A 127 -16.73 4.98 23.63
C ARG A 127 -17.67 3.82 23.99
N ARG A 128 -17.55 2.67 23.28
CA ARG A 128 -18.40 1.49 23.55
C ARG A 128 -18.21 0.92 24.96
N VAL A 129 -16.97 0.87 25.44
CA VAL A 129 -16.68 0.35 26.78
C VAL A 129 -17.10 1.36 27.87
N GLY A 130 -16.91 2.66 27.64
CA GLY A 130 -17.33 3.72 28.54
C GLY A 130 -18.84 3.77 28.76
N GLN A 131 -19.64 3.46 27.73
CA GLN A 131 -21.11 3.35 27.87
C GLN A 131 -21.56 2.20 28.76
N LYS A 132 -20.73 1.15 28.92
CA LYS A 132 -21.07 -0.05 29.68
C LYS A 132 -20.44 -0.08 31.06
N ASN A 133 -19.47 0.78 31.36
CA ASN A 133 -18.68 0.74 32.57
C ASN A 133 -18.47 2.14 33.13
N ASN A 134 -19.05 2.41 34.30
CA ASN A 134 -18.91 3.70 34.99
C ASN A 134 -17.47 4.00 35.41
N ASN A 135 -16.64 2.98 35.63
CA ASN A 135 -15.24 3.10 36.08
C ASN A 135 -14.24 2.75 34.98
N LEU A 136 -14.43 3.25 33.76
CA LEU A 136 -13.52 3.01 32.61
C LEU A 136 -12.08 3.31 33.00
N HIS A 137 -11.80 4.37 33.73
CA HIS A 137 -10.46 4.84 34.08
C HIS A 137 -9.61 3.82 34.84
N ASP A 138 -10.23 2.99 35.65
CA ASP A 138 -9.56 2.01 36.53
C ASP A 138 -9.34 0.66 35.85
N LEU A 139 -9.97 0.44 34.69
CA LEU A 139 -9.81 -0.80 33.94
C LEU A 139 -8.37 -0.93 33.41
N LYS A 140 -7.84 -2.15 33.41
CA LYS A 140 -6.59 -2.46 32.73
C LYS A 140 -6.78 -2.42 31.21
N VAL A 141 -5.81 -1.89 30.50
CA VAL A 141 -5.75 -1.84 29.03
C VAL A 141 -6.00 -3.21 28.42
N SER A 142 -5.43 -4.28 28.99
CA SER A 142 -5.58 -5.67 28.53
C SER A 142 -7.03 -6.18 28.53
N LYS A 143 -7.91 -5.60 29.35
CA LYS A 143 -9.35 -5.95 29.41
C LYS A 143 -10.18 -5.20 28.37
N VAL A 144 -9.66 -4.08 27.84
CA VAL A 144 -10.38 -3.20 26.93
C VAL A 144 -9.91 -3.38 25.49
N MET A 145 -8.65 -3.73 25.26
CA MET A 145 -8.05 -3.83 23.93
C MET A 145 -8.73 -4.86 23.03
N THR A 146 -8.73 -4.59 21.73
CA THR A 146 -8.95 -5.61 20.69
C THR A 146 -7.65 -6.37 20.50
N LYS A 147 -7.68 -7.67 20.72
CA LYS A 147 -6.53 -8.57 20.53
C LYS A 147 -6.31 -8.84 19.04
N ASN A 148 -5.08 -9.22 18.69
CA ASN A 148 -4.69 -9.61 17.33
C ASN A 148 -5.08 -8.58 16.26
N PRO A 149 -4.56 -7.35 16.35
CA PRO A 149 -4.86 -6.31 15.37
C PRO A 149 -4.39 -6.73 13.98
N ILE A 150 -5.06 -6.23 12.94
CA ILE A 150 -4.63 -6.42 11.57
C ILE A 150 -3.27 -5.74 11.39
N LYS A 151 -2.31 -6.51 10.86
CA LYS A 151 -0.94 -6.08 10.64
C LYS A 151 -0.63 -6.15 9.15
N VAL A 152 0.16 -5.19 8.67
CA VAL A 152 0.64 -5.17 7.28
C VAL A 152 2.14 -5.02 7.26
N ASP A 153 2.77 -5.57 6.24
CA ASP A 153 4.20 -5.44 6.05
C ASP A 153 4.56 -4.03 5.57
N LYS A 154 5.66 -3.48 6.05
CA LYS A 154 6.16 -2.17 5.64
C LYS A 154 6.38 -2.07 4.13
N ASP A 155 6.73 -3.19 3.49
CA ASP A 155 6.98 -3.30 2.05
C ASP A 155 5.71 -3.41 1.19
N MET A 156 4.54 -3.50 1.81
CA MET A 156 3.25 -3.53 1.10
C MET A 156 3.01 -2.22 0.36
N PHE A 157 2.37 -2.27 -0.81
CA PHE A 157 1.94 -1.05 -1.49
C PHE A 157 0.81 -0.35 -0.71
N ALA A 158 0.88 0.98 -0.66
CA ALA A 158 -0.07 1.83 0.04
C ALA A 158 -1.52 1.60 -0.41
N MET A 159 -1.75 1.44 -1.71
CA MET A 159 -3.08 1.15 -2.27
C MET A 159 -3.67 -0.18 -1.76
N LYS A 160 -2.82 -1.20 -1.55
CA LYS A 160 -3.27 -2.46 -0.97
C LYS A 160 -3.64 -2.30 0.52
N ALA A 161 -2.89 -1.50 1.25
CA ALA A 161 -3.23 -1.16 2.64
C ALA A 161 -4.58 -0.41 2.72
N LEU A 162 -4.86 0.50 1.78
CA LEU A 162 -6.15 1.18 1.68
C LEU A 162 -7.30 0.20 1.40
N SER A 163 -7.11 -0.77 0.50
CA SER A 163 -8.11 -1.83 0.23
C SER A 163 -8.43 -2.61 1.51
N ILE A 164 -7.41 -3.03 2.27
CA ILE A 164 -7.59 -3.74 3.54
C ILE A 164 -8.36 -2.88 4.56
N MET A 165 -8.08 -1.58 4.63
CA MET A 165 -8.82 -0.67 5.52
C MET A 165 -10.30 -0.59 5.14
N ASN A 166 -10.60 -0.45 3.85
CA ASN A 166 -11.97 -0.36 3.34
C ASN A 166 -12.76 -1.66 3.56
N GLU A 167 -12.16 -2.80 3.24
CA GLU A 167 -12.75 -4.14 3.40
C GLU A 167 -13.11 -4.42 4.88
N ASN A 168 -12.24 -4.01 5.80
CA ASN A 168 -12.42 -4.22 7.23
C ASN A 168 -13.11 -3.05 7.95
N LYS A 169 -13.47 -1.97 7.25
CA LYS A 169 -14.09 -0.74 7.78
C LYS A 169 -13.29 -0.14 8.95
N ILE A 170 -11.97 -0.07 8.77
CA ILE A 170 -11.03 0.48 9.75
C ILE A 170 -10.21 1.61 9.13
N THR A 171 -9.72 2.52 9.96
CA THR A 171 -8.97 3.72 9.52
C THR A 171 -7.48 3.64 9.75
N SER A 172 -6.99 2.57 10.40
CA SER A 172 -5.58 2.43 10.75
C SER A 172 -5.15 0.97 10.74
N LEU A 173 -3.89 0.73 10.36
CA LEU A 173 -3.26 -0.59 10.40
C LEU A 173 -1.93 -0.52 11.15
N CYS A 174 -1.61 -1.59 11.88
CA CYS A 174 -0.31 -1.78 12.48
C CYS A 174 0.70 -2.19 11.41
N VAL A 175 1.83 -1.49 11.31
CA VAL A 175 2.88 -1.83 10.35
C VAL A 175 3.97 -2.62 11.06
N ILE A 176 4.40 -3.72 10.45
CA ILE A 176 5.46 -4.60 10.95
C ILE A 176 6.61 -4.73 9.95
N ASP A 177 7.80 -5.04 10.44
CA ASP A 177 8.89 -5.57 9.61
C ASP A 177 8.67 -7.08 9.47
N PRO A 178 8.69 -7.67 8.26
CA PRO A 178 8.56 -9.11 8.04
C PRO A 178 9.53 -9.96 8.88
N ARG A 179 10.69 -9.40 9.22
CA ARG A 179 11.71 -10.04 10.06
C ARG A 179 11.40 -9.97 11.57
N LYS A 180 10.51 -9.08 12.00
CA LYS A 180 10.14 -8.83 13.40
C LYS A 180 8.62 -8.78 13.57
N LYS A 181 7.94 -9.83 13.14
CA LYS A 181 6.46 -9.91 13.00
C LYS A 181 5.64 -9.56 14.25
N ASN A 182 6.22 -9.66 15.44
CA ASN A 182 5.51 -9.39 16.69
C ASN A 182 5.62 -7.95 17.17
N LYS A 183 6.42 -7.09 16.50
CA LYS A 183 6.61 -5.70 16.88
C LYS A 183 6.01 -4.76 15.84
N THR A 184 5.14 -3.88 16.26
CA THR A 184 4.70 -2.75 15.42
C THR A 184 5.84 -1.73 15.34
N ILE A 185 6.25 -1.39 14.13
CA ILE A 185 7.29 -0.40 13.81
C ILE A 185 6.71 0.92 13.31
N GLY A 186 5.44 0.91 12.90
CA GLY A 186 4.73 2.07 12.39
C GLY A 186 3.22 1.90 12.45
N ILE A 187 2.52 2.98 12.18
CA ILE A 187 1.07 3.00 11.96
C ILE A 187 0.84 3.65 10.60
N ILE A 188 0.01 3.03 9.77
CA ILE A 188 -0.52 3.68 8.58
C ILE A 188 -1.97 4.08 8.84
N HIS A 189 -2.28 5.36 8.68
CA HIS A 189 -3.62 5.90 8.85
C HIS A 189 -4.21 6.27 7.50
N ILE A 190 -5.53 6.16 7.35
CA ILE A 190 -6.22 6.41 6.07
C ILE A 190 -5.93 7.82 5.51
N HIS A 191 -5.83 8.83 6.36
CA HIS A 191 -5.47 10.20 5.92
C HIS A 191 -4.11 10.25 5.27
N ASN A 192 -3.09 9.53 5.81
CA ASN A 192 -1.77 9.49 5.18
C ASN A 192 -1.81 8.88 3.77
N LEU A 193 -2.74 7.95 3.53
CA LEU A 193 -2.94 7.33 2.23
C LEU A 193 -3.65 8.27 1.25
N LEU A 194 -4.69 8.98 1.72
CA LEU A 194 -5.50 9.87 0.89
C LEU A 194 -4.76 11.15 0.52
N GLU A 195 -4.08 11.81 1.47
CA GLU A 195 -3.28 13.02 1.22
C GLU A 195 -2.19 12.79 0.15
N ASN A 196 -1.66 11.58 0.09
CA ASN A 196 -0.61 11.21 -0.87
C ASN A 196 -1.13 10.52 -2.15
N SER A 197 -2.45 10.44 -2.32
CA SER A 197 -3.11 9.87 -3.51
C SER A 197 -3.72 10.93 -4.42
N VAL A 198 -3.65 12.21 -4.05
CA VAL A 198 -4.39 13.34 -4.67
C VAL A 198 -3.49 14.27 -5.49
N ASP A 199 -2.27 13.85 -5.85
CA ASP A 199 -1.41 14.59 -6.79
C ASP A 199 -1.39 13.93 -8.16
#